data_0d571336b48e1efca00eba85887d260c
#
_entry.id   0d571336b48e1efca00eba85887d260c
#
_cell.length_a   1.000
_cell.length_b   1.000
_cell.length_c   1.000
_cell.angle_alpha   90.00
_cell.angle_beta   90.00
_cell.angle_gamma   90.00
#
_symmetry.space_group_name_H-M   'P 1'
#
loop_
_entity.id
_entity.type
_entity.pdbx_description
1 polymer ?
#
loop_
_entity_poly.entity_id
_entity_poly.type
_entity_poly.pdbx_seq_one_letter_code
_entity_poly.pdbx_strand_id
1 'polypeptide(L)'
;VTRVTGQTVRDYLKPRMFDKIGIPTPAWDMSPQGINCGGWGLHLSCENIAKFGQLLLQHGMWNGERVLPEGWVETATSTHIDNSGRYQHVDWEQGYGYQV
;
A
#
# COMPACT_ATOMS: atom_id res chain seq x y z
N VAL A 1 6.79 -0.62 -12.41
CA VAL A 1 5.71 0.27 -12.84
C VAL A 1 6.22 1.28 -13.86
N THR A 2 7.25 2.04 -13.54
CA THR A 2 7.77 3.11 -14.41
C THR A 2 8.20 2.61 -15.80
N ARG A 3 8.87 1.47 -15.88
CA ARG A 3 9.34 0.90 -17.14
C ARG A 3 8.19 0.49 -18.07
N VAL A 4 7.10 0.03 -17.49
CA VAL A 4 5.94 -0.48 -18.27
C VAL A 4 4.98 0.64 -18.64
N THR A 5 4.78 1.61 -17.76
CA THR A 5 3.77 2.66 -17.90
C THR A 5 4.32 4.00 -18.37
N GLY A 6 5.64 4.22 -18.24
CA GLY A 6 6.25 5.54 -18.47
C GLY A 6 5.96 6.55 -17.37
N GLN A 7 5.30 6.16 -16.27
CA GLN A 7 4.94 7.03 -15.15
C GLN A 7 5.62 6.57 -13.88
N THR A 8 5.86 7.50 -12.92
CA THR A 8 6.27 7.12 -11.58
C THR A 8 5.14 6.34 -10.90
N VAL A 9 5.48 5.56 -9.87
CA VAL A 9 4.46 4.84 -9.09
C VAL A 9 3.44 5.82 -8.50
N ARG A 10 3.92 6.95 -7.99
CA ARG A 10 3.06 8.01 -7.46
C ARG A 10 2.06 8.53 -8.50
N ASP A 11 2.55 8.88 -9.68
CA ASP A 11 1.70 9.43 -10.75
C ASP A 11 0.74 8.40 -11.31
N TYR A 12 1.17 7.14 -11.38
CA TYR A 12 0.30 6.04 -11.77
C TYR A 12 -0.84 5.82 -10.80
N LEU A 13 -0.56 5.90 -9.48
CA LEU A 13 -1.56 5.68 -8.44
C LEU A 13 -2.48 6.88 -8.20
N LYS A 14 -2.06 8.09 -8.62
CA LYS A 14 -2.84 9.30 -8.36
C LYS A 14 -4.29 9.17 -8.81
N PRO A 15 -4.62 8.94 -10.10
CA PRO A 15 -6.02 8.83 -10.53
C PRO A 15 -6.67 7.53 -10.10
N ARG A 16 -5.91 6.49 -9.82
CA ARG A 16 -6.42 5.14 -9.55
C ARG A 16 -6.74 4.90 -8.08
N MET A 17 -6.01 5.55 -7.18
CA MET A 17 -6.15 5.33 -5.75
C MET A 17 -6.19 6.63 -4.96
N PHE A 18 -5.16 7.47 -5.04
CA PHE A 18 -5.05 8.64 -4.16
C PHE A 18 -6.20 9.63 -4.33
N ASP A 19 -6.58 9.96 -5.56
CA ASP A 19 -7.71 10.87 -5.81
C ASP A 19 -9.04 10.25 -5.36
N LYS A 20 -9.18 8.94 -5.48
CA LYS A 20 -10.42 8.24 -5.11
C LYS A 20 -10.65 8.22 -3.60
N ILE A 21 -9.62 8.10 -2.80
CA ILE A 21 -9.73 8.05 -1.34
C ILE A 21 -9.41 9.39 -0.69
N GLY A 22 -9.23 10.45 -1.48
CA GLY A 22 -9.05 11.79 -0.97
C GLY A 22 -7.68 12.06 -0.35
N ILE A 23 -6.64 11.37 -0.81
CA ILE A 23 -5.25 11.63 -0.41
C ILE A 23 -4.64 12.61 -1.42
N PRO A 24 -4.19 13.81 -1.00
CA PRO A 24 -3.44 14.70 -1.88
C PRO A 24 -2.18 13.99 -2.38
N THR A 25 -1.69 14.35 -3.56
CA THR A 25 -0.48 13.74 -4.11
C THR A 25 0.65 13.75 -3.09
N PRO A 26 1.07 12.58 -2.58
CA PRO A 26 2.05 12.52 -1.50
C PRO A 26 3.47 12.77 -2.02
N ALA A 27 4.35 13.23 -1.13
CA ALA A 27 5.78 13.22 -1.41
C ALA A 27 6.27 11.77 -1.40
N TRP A 28 7.13 11.45 -2.37
CA TRP A 28 7.69 10.11 -2.50
C TRP A 28 9.15 10.22 -2.94
N ASP A 29 10.05 9.64 -2.16
CA ASP A 29 11.48 9.69 -2.45
C ASP A 29 11.80 8.96 -3.75
N MET A 30 12.74 9.49 -4.50
CA MET A 30 13.14 8.97 -5.80
C MET A 30 14.61 8.59 -5.81
N SER A 31 14.95 7.62 -6.64
CA SER A 31 16.35 7.34 -7.00
C SER A 31 16.92 8.48 -7.84
N PRO A 32 18.26 8.54 -8.04
CA PRO A 32 18.87 9.51 -8.95
C PRO A 32 18.30 9.46 -10.37
N GLN A 33 17.73 8.33 -10.81
CA GLN A 33 17.10 8.17 -12.11
C GLN A 33 15.65 8.67 -12.16
N GLY A 34 15.11 9.22 -11.06
CA GLY A 34 13.73 9.69 -11.00
C GLY A 34 12.68 8.59 -10.82
N ILE A 35 13.08 7.44 -10.28
CA ILE A 35 12.18 6.31 -10.01
C ILE A 35 11.82 6.32 -8.54
N ASN A 36 10.53 6.22 -8.20
CA ASN A 36 10.09 6.15 -6.81
C ASN A 36 10.67 4.92 -6.11
N CYS A 37 11.12 5.11 -4.86
CA CYS A 37 11.64 4.02 -4.05
C CYS A 37 10.52 3.02 -3.72
N GLY A 38 10.78 1.73 -3.88
CA GLY A 38 9.73 0.70 -3.74
C GLY A 38 9.55 0.18 -2.33
N GLY A 39 10.57 0.25 -1.49
CA GLY A 39 10.53 -0.29 -0.14
C GLY A 39 10.41 0.76 0.97
N TRP A 40 10.47 2.04 0.63
CA TRP A 40 10.46 3.15 1.59
C TRP A 40 10.25 4.48 0.84
N GLY A 41 10.15 5.56 1.59
CA GLY A 41 10.18 6.90 1.01
C GLY A 41 8.82 7.51 0.66
N LEU A 42 7.72 6.81 0.90
CA LEU A 42 6.38 7.39 0.78
C LEU A 42 6.05 8.17 2.05
N HIS A 43 5.71 9.45 1.90
CA HIS A 43 5.38 10.34 3.01
C HIS A 43 3.88 10.59 3.05
N LEU A 44 3.25 10.16 4.14
CA LEU A 44 1.82 10.33 4.37
C LEU A 44 1.57 10.95 5.74
N SER A 45 0.54 11.81 5.86
CA SER A 45 0.04 12.25 7.15
C SER A 45 -0.66 11.10 7.86
N CYS A 46 -0.80 11.19 9.19
CA CYS A 46 -1.56 10.19 9.96
C CYS A 46 -3.00 10.07 9.47
N GLU A 47 -3.63 11.19 9.10
CA GLU A 47 -4.97 11.19 8.53
C GLU A 47 -5.05 10.40 7.22
N ASN A 48 -4.07 10.56 6.34
CA ASN A 48 -4.03 9.84 5.06
C ASN A 48 -3.72 8.36 5.25
N ILE A 49 -2.89 7.99 6.22
CA ILE A 49 -2.69 6.59 6.60
C ILE A 49 -3.98 5.97 7.12
N ALA A 50 -4.75 6.73 7.91
CA ALA A 50 -6.05 6.26 8.41
C ALA A 50 -7.05 6.04 7.26
N LYS A 51 -7.04 6.87 6.22
CA LYS A 51 -7.85 6.66 5.02
C LYS A 51 -7.48 5.35 4.31
N PHE A 52 -6.20 5.05 4.22
CA PHE A 52 -5.75 3.79 3.65
C PHE A 52 -6.21 2.59 4.48
N GLY A 53 -6.10 2.68 5.81
CA GLY A 53 -6.61 1.66 6.72
C GLY A 53 -8.13 1.47 6.58
N GLN A 54 -8.88 2.56 6.43
CA GLN A 54 -10.32 2.51 6.20
C GLN A 54 -10.66 1.80 4.88
N LEU A 55 -9.88 2.05 3.82
CA LEU A 55 -10.04 1.35 2.55
C LEU A 55 -9.86 -0.16 2.71
N LEU A 56 -8.86 -0.60 3.46
CA LEU A 56 -8.66 -2.02 3.77
C LEU A 56 -9.83 -2.59 4.58
N LEU A 57 -10.31 -1.86 5.58
CA LEU A 57 -11.45 -2.26 6.41
C LEU A 57 -12.72 -2.45 5.57
N GLN A 58 -12.90 -1.65 4.54
CA GLN A 58 -14.03 -1.72 3.62
C GLN A 58 -13.81 -2.68 2.45
N HIS A 59 -12.83 -3.56 2.54
CA HIS A 59 -12.51 -4.56 1.50
C HIS A 59 -12.23 -3.97 0.12
N GLY A 60 -11.61 -2.79 0.09
CA GLY A 60 -11.23 -2.12 -1.16
C GLY A 60 -12.32 -1.23 -1.76
N MET A 61 -13.42 -1.01 -1.06
CA MET A 61 -14.49 -0.09 -1.47
C MET A 61 -14.33 1.27 -0.82
N TRP A 62 -14.61 2.33 -1.55
CA TRP A 62 -14.60 3.70 -1.05
C TRP A 62 -15.76 4.48 -1.64
N ASN A 63 -16.64 5.01 -0.78
CA ASN A 63 -17.85 5.74 -1.19
C ASN A 63 -18.69 5.00 -2.25
N GLY A 64 -18.79 3.67 -2.12
CA GLY A 64 -19.51 2.83 -3.07
C GLY A 64 -18.75 2.50 -4.35
N GLU A 65 -17.53 3.02 -4.51
CA GLU A 65 -16.68 2.73 -5.66
C GLU A 65 -15.60 1.72 -5.30
N ARG A 66 -15.36 0.75 -6.17
CA ARG A 66 -14.30 -0.23 -5.95
C ARG A 66 -12.95 0.35 -6.37
N VAL A 67 -12.06 0.47 -5.40
CA VAL A 67 -10.68 0.95 -5.60
C VAL A 67 -9.72 -0.23 -5.78
N LEU A 68 -9.87 -1.28 -4.96
CA LEU A 68 -9.08 -2.50 -5.05
C LEU A 68 -9.93 -3.66 -5.55
N PRO A 69 -9.36 -4.63 -6.29
CA PRO A 69 -10.10 -5.78 -6.78
C PRO A 69 -10.78 -6.54 -5.66
N GLU A 70 -11.94 -7.16 -5.96
CA GLU A 70 -12.65 -8.01 -5.02
C GLU A 70 -11.76 -9.17 -4.57
N GLY A 71 -11.76 -9.45 -3.26
CA GLY A 71 -10.92 -10.51 -2.69
C GLY A 71 -9.46 -10.15 -2.48
N TRP A 72 -9.00 -8.99 -2.98
CA TRP A 72 -7.60 -8.60 -2.84
C TRP A 72 -7.20 -8.31 -1.39
N VAL A 73 -8.05 -7.63 -0.62
CA VAL A 73 -7.76 -7.30 0.79
C VAL A 73 -7.60 -8.58 1.59
N GLU A 74 -8.48 -9.55 1.43
CA GLU A 74 -8.41 -10.84 2.12
C GLU A 74 -7.11 -11.58 1.76
N THR A 75 -6.74 -11.58 0.49
CA THR A 75 -5.50 -12.19 0.03
C THR A 75 -4.28 -11.47 0.58
N ALA A 76 -4.26 -10.14 0.51
CA ALA A 76 -3.11 -9.34 0.94
C ALA A 76 -2.87 -9.41 2.45
N THR A 77 -3.94 -9.53 3.25
CA THR A 77 -3.87 -9.54 4.71
C THR A 77 -3.79 -10.94 5.31
N SER A 78 -3.98 -11.99 4.52
CA SER A 78 -3.81 -13.37 4.99
C SER A 78 -2.33 -13.71 5.15
N THR A 79 -2.03 -14.68 6.01
CA THR A 79 -0.65 -15.10 6.24
C THR A 79 -0.11 -15.85 5.03
N HIS A 80 0.94 -15.33 4.40
CA HIS A 80 1.68 -15.97 3.31
C HIS A 80 3.03 -16.50 3.76
N ILE A 81 3.58 -15.89 4.82
CA ILE A 81 4.86 -16.29 5.41
C ILE A 81 4.61 -16.59 6.88
N ASP A 82 4.98 -17.78 7.32
CA ASP A 82 4.98 -18.14 8.74
C ASP A 82 6.35 -17.76 9.34
N ASN A 83 6.32 -16.84 10.30
CA ASN A 83 7.51 -16.37 10.99
C ASN A 83 7.74 -17.07 12.33
N SER A 84 6.94 -18.07 12.67
CA SER A 84 7.07 -18.81 13.94
C SER A 84 8.46 -19.43 14.07
N GLY A 85 9.07 -19.25 15.23
CA GLY A 85 10.37 -19.83 15.54
C GLY A 85 11.58 -19.22 14.86
N ARG A 86 11.38 -18.16 14.06
CA ARG A 86 12.48 -17.49 13.34
C ARG A 86 13.14 -16.38 14.14
N TYR A 87 12.42 -15.80 15.08
CA TYR A 87 12.85 -14.65 15.85
C TYR A 87 12.72 -14.93 17.33
N GLN A 88 13.48 -14.19 18.14
CA GLN A 88 13.41 -14.31 19.61
C GLN A 88 12.33 -13.40 20.22
N HIS A 89 11.70 -12.56 19.42
CA HIS A 89 10.70 -11.59 19.88
C HIS A 89 9.32 -11.98 19.34
N VAL A 90 8.36 -12.13 20.25
CA VAL A 90 7.01 -12.61 19.90
C VAL A 90 6.29 -11.77 18.85
N ASP A 91 6.55 -10.45 18.83
CA ASP A 91 5.93 -9.56 17.84
C ASP A 91 6.41 -9.84 16.40
N TRP A 92 7.58 -10.46 16.27
CA TRP A 92 8.18 -10.82 14.98
C TRP A 92 7.83 -12.23 14.54
N GLU A 93 7.19 -13.01 15.41
CA GLU A 93 6.78 -14.39 15.11
C GLU A 93 5.35 -14.48 14.57
N GLN A 94 4.74 -13.34 14.25
CA GLN A 94 3.42 -13.30 13.64
C GLN A 94 3.47 -13.61 12.15
N GLY A 95 2.39 -14.11 11.61
CA GLY A 95 2.27 -14.31 10.17
C GLY A 95 2.36 -13.00 9.41
N TYR A 96 2.75 -13.06 8.16
CA TYR A 96 2.93 -11.88 7.31
C TYR A 96 2.27 -12.10 5.94
N GLY A 97 1.45 -11.15 5.54
CA GLY A 97 0.82 -11.14 4.22
C GLY A 97 1.67 -10.40 3.19
N TYR A 98 1.03 -9.69 2.31
CA TYR A 98 1.71 -8.86 1.32
C TYR A 98 2.00 -7.48 1.92
N GLN A 99 3.09 -7.34 2.66
CA GLN A 99 3.51 -6.13 3.37
C GLN A 99 2.57 -5.73 4.52
N VAL A 100 1.76 -6.65 4.98
CA VAL A 100 0.78 -6.38 6.05
C VAL A 100 0.82 -7.44 7.12
#